data_436891408dc27963988acf45e50a1564
#
_entry.id   436891408dc27963988acf45e50a1564
#
_cell.length_a   1.000
_cell.length_b   1.000
_cell.length_c   1.000
_cell.angle_alpha   90.00
_cell.angle_beta   90.00
_cell.angle_gamma   90.00
#
_symmetry.space_group_name_H-M   'P 1'
#
loop_
_entity.id
_entity.type
_entity.pdbx_description
1 polymer ?
#
loop_
_entity_poly.entity_id
_entity_poly.type
_entity_poly.pdbx_seq_one_letter_code
_entity_poly.pdbx_strand_id
1 'polypeptide(L)'
;PRQAKPSFYLHEQEKSRHLVRHGEQDWFGLKPDLLVLESRKNRLVLDTKWKLVYSSQANSYEKYGLAQSDFYQLYAYGQNYLEGQGCVVLIYPRTDALDQALPKFEFIRSSGLCLWVLPFCLWENRLLLPPCGSLDEFFDHSNARALAGRE
;
A
#
# COMPACT_ATOMS: atom_id res chain seq x y z
N PRO A 1 18.57 -7.85 -27.23
CA PRO A 1 18.64 -8.36 -25.88
C PRO A 1 17.23 -8.35 -25.27
N ARG A 2 16.72 -9.54 -24.93
CA ARG A 2 15.46 -9.66 -24.22
C ARG A 2 15.68 -9.07 -22.83
N GLN A 3 15.03 -7.95 -22.52
CA GLN A 3 14.94 -7.48 -21.14
C GLN A 3 14.24 -8.57 -20.32
N ALA A 4 14.93 -9.11 -19.34
CA ALA A 4 14.32 -10.04 -18.41
C ALA A 4 13.15 -9.32 -17.75
N LYS A 5 11.95 -9.93 -17.81
CA LYS A 5 10.79 -9.42 -17.06
C LYS A 5 11.16 -9.38 -15.59
N PRO A 6 10.86 -8.28 -14.88
CA PRO A 6 11.11 -8.23 -13.45
C PRO A 6 10.35 -9.37 -12.76
N SER A 7 11.04 -10.10 -11.90
CA SER A 7 10.43 -11.17 -11.12
C SER A 7 9.82 -10.57 -9.86
N PHE A 8 8.49 -10.71 -9.71
CA PHE A 8 7.76 -10.31 -8.51
C PHE A 8 7.61 -11.51 -7.59
N TYR A 9 7.87 -11.29 -6.31
CA TYR A 9 7.67 -12.29 -5.25
C TYR A 9 6.72 -11.73 -4.20
N LEU A 10 5.83 -12.58 -3.73
CA LEU A 10 4.91 -12.28 -2.66
C LEU A 10 5.39 -12.95 -1.37
N HIS A 11 5.59 -12.16 -0.32
CA HIS A 11 5.89 -12.64 1.01
C HIS A 11 4.70 -12.41 1.94
N GLU A 12 4.26 -13.46 2.60
CA GLU A 12 3.21 -13.41 3.59
C GLU A 12 3.80 -13.21 4.99
N GLN A 13 3.22 -12.31 5.76
CA GLN A 13 3.48 -12.14 7.19
C GLN A 13 4.97 -12.01 7.58
N GLU A 14 5.66 -11.05 7.00
CA GLU A 14 7.02 -10.70 7.44
C GLU A 14 7.02 -10.23 8.90
N LYS A 15 7.74 -10.95 9.78
CA LYS A 15 7.75 -10.67 11.24
C LYS A 15 9.07 -10.09 11.75
N SER A 16 10.02 -9.81 10.88
CA SER A 16 11.41 -9.56 11.28
C SER A 16 11.72 -8.13 11.73
N ARG A 17 10.77 -7.19 11.60
CA ARG A 17 11.00 -5.78 11.90
C ARG A 17 10.19 -5.30 13.08
N HIS A 18 10.78 -4.38 13.83
CA HIS A 18 10.16 -3.72 14.99
C HIS A 18 10.16 -2.21 14.79
N LEU A 19 9.18 -1.55 15.41
CA LEU A 19 9.01 -0.11 15.27
C LEU A 19 10.06 0.69 16.06
N VAL A 20 10.38 0.23 17.27
CA VAL A 20 11.29 0.94 18.19
C VAL A 20 12.21 -0.04 18.90
N ARG A 21 13.33 0.49 19.37
CA ARG A 21 14.23 -0.19 20.31
C ARG A 21 14.24 0.54 21.64
N HIS A 22 14.10 -0.23 22.71
CA HIS A 22 14.18 0.26 24.08
C HIS A 22 15.25 -0.53 24.84
N GLY A 23 16.37 0.14 25.16
CA GLY A 23 17.56 -0.54 25.67
C GLY A 23 18.11 -1.52 24.64
N GLU A 24 18.17 -2.80 24.99
CA GLU A 24 18.61 -3.88 24.09
C GLU A 24 17.44 -4.69 23.51
N GLN A 25 16.20 -4.28 23.73
CA GLN A 25 15.00 -4.99 23.28
C GLN A 25 14.28 -4.22 22.16
N ASP A 26 13.87 -4.95 21.13
CA ASP A 26 13.05 -4.44 20.06
C ASP A 26 11.57 -4.62 20.39
N TRP A 27 10.79 -3.52 20.30
CA TRP A 27 9.38 -3.48 20.68
C TRP A 27 8.50 -3.11 19.50
N PHE A 28 7.24 -3.52 19.58
CA PHE A 28 6.20 -3.31 18.57
C PHE A 28 6.57 -3.93 17.23
N GLY A 29 6.46 -5.25 17.17
CA GLY A 29 6.67 -6.01 15.95
C GLY A 29 5.77 -5.55 14.81
N LEU A 30 6.38 -5.27 13.66
CA LEU A 30 5.67 -4.93 12.43
C LEU A 30 5.31 -6.22 11.70
N LYS A 31 4.04 -6.33 11.27
CA LYS A 31 3.53 -7.53 10.62
C LYS A 31 2.57 -7.15 9.49
N PRO A 32 3.08 -6.70 8.33
CA PRO A 32 2.23 -6.51 7.17
C PRO A 32 1.67 -7.86 6.69
N ASP A 33 0.44 -7.87 6.19
CA ASP A 33 -0.17 -9.10 5.67
C ASP A 33 0.59 -9.62 4.45
N LEU A 34 0.92 -8.73 3.53
CA LEU A 34 1.60 -9.05 2.28
C LEU A 34 2.69 -8.04 1.96
N LEU A 35 3.79 -8.54 1.42
CA LEU A 35 4.91 -7.74 0.93
C LEU A 35 5.23 -8.19 -0.49
N VAL A 36 5.23 -7.28 -1.44
CA VAL A 36 5.63 -7.54 -2.83
C VAL A 36 7.05 -7.07 -3.04
N LEU A 37 7.91 -7.99 -3.49
CA LEU A 37 9.29 -7.73 -3.84
C LEU A 37 9.47 -7.79 -5.36
N GLU A 38 10.27 -6.88 -5.88
CA GLU A 38 10.76 -6.90 -7.25
C GLU A 38 12.28 -6.89 -7.24
N SER A 39 12.91 -7.89 -7.85
CA SER A 39 14.38 -7.99 -7.88
C SER A 39 15.02 -7.86 -6.49
N ARG A 40 14.43 -8.53 -5.49
CA ARG A 40 14.83 -8.53 -4.07
C ARG A 40 14.65 -7.19 -3.32
N LYS A 41 13.99 -6.21 -3.94
CA LYS A 41 13.60 -4.97 -3.28
C LYS A 41 12.13 -4.99 -2.93
N ASN A 42 11.81 -4.47 -1.74
CA ASN A 42 10.42 -4.24 -1.35
C ASN A 42 9.81 -3.17 -2.24
N ARG A 43 8.66 -3.46 -2.85
CA ARG A 43 7.97 -2.57 -3.79
C ARG A 43 6.61 -2.10 -3.29
N LEU A 44 5.85 -3.00 -2.68
CA LEU A 44 4.55 -2.69 -2.09
C LEU A 44 4.41 -3.38 -0.75
N VAL A 45 3.73 -2.72 0.15
CA VAL A 45 3.19 -3.30 1.37
C VAL A 45 1.67 -3.27 1.29
N LEU A 46 1.03 -4.40 1.52
CA LEU A 46 -0.41 -4.54 1.46
C LEU A 46 -0.94 -5.05 2.79
N ASP A 47 -2.08 -4.52 3.19
CA ASP A 47 -2.78 -4.95 4.39
C ASP A 47 -4.27 -5.09 4.08
N THR A 48 -4.87 -6.18 4.55
CA THR A 48 -6.27 -6.50 4.31
C THR A 48 -7.13 -6.11 5.51
N LYS A 49 -8.29 -5.51 5.24
CA LYS A 49 -9.23 -5.09 6.28
C LYS A 49 -10.65 -5.57 5.93
N TRP A 50 -11.30 -6.19 6.88
CA TRP A 50 -12.69 -6.64 6.77
C TRP A 50 -13.64 -5.59 7.35
N LYS A 51 -13.85 -4.53 6.59
CA LYS A 51 -14.63 -3.37 7.01
C LYS A 51 -15.35 -2.77 5.81
N LEU A 52 -16.48 -2.12 6.03
CA LEU A 52 -17.19 -1.39 4.99
C LEU A 52 -16.54 -0.02 4.75
N VAL A 53 -16.32 0.29 3.48
CA VAL A 53 -15.82 1.57 3.00
C VAL A 53 -16.80 2.11 1.96
N TYR A 54 -17.08 3.40 2.01
CA TYR A 54 -18.12 4.05 1.22
C TYR A 54 -17.52 5.14 0.33
N SER A 55 -17.40 4.86 -0.97
CA SER A 55 -16.84 5.80 -1.95
C SER A 55 -17.61 7.11 -2.06
N SER A 56 -18.91 7.12 -1.69
CA SER A 56 -19.74 8.31 -1.66
C SER A 56 -19.46 9.26 -0.48
N GLN A 57 -18.78 8.78 0.57
CA GLN A 57 -18.44 9.55 1.77
C GLN A 57 -17.08 10.27 1.64
N ALA A 58 -16.85 10.90 0.50
CA ALA A 58 -15.58 11.51 0.10
C ALA A 58 -15.38 12.92 0.72
N ASN A 59 -15.40 13.02 2.04
CA ASN A 59 -15.18 14.29 2.74
C ASN A 59 -14.31 14.12 3.99
N SER A 60 -13.80 15.22 4.51
CA SER A 60 -12.88 15.22 5.65
C SER A 60 -13.51 14.81 6.99
N TYR A 61 -14.83 14.75 7.06
CA TYR A 61 -15.56 14.29 8.23
C TYR A 61 -15.78 12.78 8.22
N GLU A 62 -16.35 12.26 7.14
CA GLU A 62 -16.68 10.83 7.00
C GLU A 62 -15.49 9.99 6.56
N LYS A 63 -14.56 10.54 5.77
CA LYS A 63 -13.31 9.91 5.32
C LYS A 63 -13.52 8.49 4.75
N TYR A 64 -14.58 8.30 3.95
CA TYR A 64 -14.97 6.99 3.39
C TYR A 64 -15.27 5.91 4.45
N GLY A 65 -15.33 6.23 5.73
CA GLY A 65 -15.36 5.28 6.84
C GLY A 65 -13.99 4.66 7.17
N LEU A 66 -12.90 5.19 6.64
CA LEU A 66 -11.55 4.74 6.92
C LEU A 66 -11.10 5.13 8.33
N ALA A 67 -10.30 4.27 8.97
CA ALA A 67 -9.78 4.51 10.31
C ALA A 67 -8.40 5.16 10.25
N GLN A 68 -8.19 6.21 11.04
CA GLN A 68 -6.89 6.86 11.16
C GLN A 68 -5.78 5.91 11.61
N SER A 69 -6.10 4.96 12.49
CA SER A 69 -5.17 3.92 12.95
C SER A 69 -4.62 3.07 11.81
N ASP A 70 -5.42 2.80 10.78
CA ASP A 70 -4.97 2.06 9.60
C ASP A 70 -3.94 2.87 8.79
N PHE A 71 -4.13 4.19 8.69
CA PHE A 71 -3.15 5.07 8.06
C PHE A 71 -1.84 5.16 8.84
N TYR A 72 -1.89 5.23 10.16
CA TYR A 72 -0.69 5.18 11.00
C TYR A 72 0.06 3.86 10.82
N GLN A 73 -0.65 2.74 10.79
CA GLN A 73 -0.06 1.42 10.57
C GLN A 73 0.64 1.36 9.20
N LEU A 74 -0.04 1.77 8.14
CA LEU A 74 0.51 1.74 6.78
C LEU A 74 1.65 2.76 6.61
N TYR A 75 1.60 3.90 7.29
CA TYR A 75 2.71 4.83 7.33
C TYR A 75 3.95 4.20 7.97
N ALA A 76 3.79 3.52 9.11
CA ALA A 76 4.87 2.80 9.77
C ALA A 76 5.46 1.70 8.85
N TYR A 77 4.62 0.96 8.14
CA TYR A 77 5.06 -0.03 7.15
C TYR A 77 5.83 0.63 6.00
N GLY A 78 5.34 1.72 5.46
CA GLY A 78 5.99 2.46 4.38
C GLY A 78 7.38 2.96 4.77
N GLN A 79 7.53 3.47 5.98
CA GLN A 79 8.83 3.92 6.49
C GLN A 79 9.81 2.75 6.70
N ASN A 80 9.35 1.65 7.25
CA ASN A 80 10.22 0.53 7.62
C ASN A 80 10.54 -0.44 6.48
N TYR A 81 9.62 -0.62 5.53
CA TYR A 81 9.77 -1.57 4.42
C TYR A 81 10.09 -0.93 3.08
N LEU A 82 9.67 0.33 2.86
CA LEU A 82 9.81 1.05 1.60
C LEU A 82 10.74 2.27 1.69
N GLU A 83 11.38 2.49 2.82
CA GLU A 83 12.25 3.64 3.07
C GLU A 83 11.55 5.00 2.86
N GLY A 84 10.24 5.04 3.13
CA GLY A 84 9.42 6.24 3.01
C GLY A 84 9.05 6.65 1.59
N GLN A 85 9.22 5.78 0.60
CA GLN A 85 8.91 6.03 -0.82
C GLN A 85 8.10 4.89 -1.43
N GLY A 86 7.23 5.21 -2.38
CA GLY A 86 6.43 4.23 -3.09
C GLY A 86 5.00 4.14 -2.57
N CYS A 87 4.40 2.96 -2.65
CA CYS A 87 2.99 2.77 -2.30
C CYS A 87 2.78 1.71 -1.23
N VAL A 88 1.91 2.06 -0.30
CA VAL A 88 1.26 1.11 0.60
C VAL A 88 -0.20 0.95 0.18
N VAL A 89 -0.77 -0.20 0.42
CA VAL A 89 -2.10 -0.56 -0.08
C VAL A 89 -2.96 -1.11 1.05
N LEU A 90 -4.15 -0.54 1.21
CA LEU A 90 -5.23 -1.11 2.01
C LEU A 90 -6.21 -1.82 1.08
N ILE A 91 -6.47 -3.08 1.36
CA ILE A 91 -7.39 -3.92 0.59
C ILE A 91 -8.66 -4.16 1.40
N TYR A 92 -9.79 -3.84 0.81
CA TYR A 92 -11.12 -4.06 1.38
C TYR A 92 -11.94 -4.97 0.44
N PRO A 93 -12.90 -5.73 0.96
CA PRO A 93 -13.82 -6.46 0.08
C PRO A 93 -14.56 -5.51 -0.85
N ARG A 94 -14.68 -5.88 -2.12
CA ARG A 94 -15.51 -5.14 -3.06
C ARG A 94 -16.98 -5.23 -2.64
N THR A 95 -17.64 -4.07 -2.60
CA THR A 95 -19.08 -3.93 -2.37
C THR A 95 -19.64 -2.95 -3.39
N ASP A 96 -20.96 -2.79 -3.43
CA ASP A 96 -21.59 -1.76 -4.28
C ASP A 96 -21.18 -0.33 -3.83
N ALA A 97 -20.84 -0.16 -2.56
CA ALA A 97 -20.34 1.11 -2.03
C ALA A 97 -18.85 1.35 -2.31
N LEU A 98 -18.10 0.32 -2.65
CA LEU A 98 -16.68 0.37 -3.02
C LEU A 98 -16.43 -0.61 -4.17
N ASP A 99 -16.70 -0.19 -5.39
CA ASP A 99 -16.60 -1.01 -6.61
C ASP A 99 -15.39 -0.67 -7.48
N GLN A 100 -14.61 0.33 -7.11
CA GLN A 100 -13.37 0.72 -7.77
C GLN A 100 -12.39 1.34 -6.77
N ALA A 101 -11.12 1.45 -7.17
CA ALA A 101 -10.09 2.10 -6.36
C ALA A 101 -10.51 3.53 -5.98
N LEU A 102 -10.26 3.91 -4.73
CA LEU A 102 -10.39 5.30 -4.30
C LEU A 102 -9.26 6.15 -4.90
N PRO A 103 -9.46 7.47 -5.02
CA PRO A 103 -8.37 8.39 -5.34
C PRO A 103 -7.19 8.20 -4.37
N LYS A 104 -5.99 8.31 -4.90
CA LYS A 104 -4.75 8.13 -4.14
C LYS A 104 -4.62 9.12 -2.97
N PHE A 105 -4.18 8.61 -1.83
CA PHE A 105 -3.78 9.43 -0.68
C PHE A 105 -2.27 9.66 -0.71
N GLU A 106 -1.85 10.87 -0.44
CA GLU A 106 -0.42 11.23 -0.33
C GLU A 106 -0.08 11.56 1.11
N PHE A 107 0.98 10.96 1.65
CA PHE A 107 1.50 11.33 2.96
C PHE A 107 2.27 12.65 2.85
N ILE A 108 1.76 13.69 3.49
CA ILE A 108 2.18 15.08 3.27
C ILE A 108 3.67 15.30 3.57
N ARG A 109 4.21 14.65 4.61
CA ARG A 109 5.58 14.83 5.07
C ARG A 109 6.48 13.65 4.76
N SER A 110 6.26 13.03 3.62
CA SER A 110 7.11 11.98 3.10
C SER A 110 7.71 12.38 1.76
N SER A 111 8.79 11.72 1.37
CA SER A 111 9.45 11.94 0.08
C SER A 111 8.84 11.12 -1.06
N GLY A 112 7.52 10.98 -1.09
CA GLY A 112 6.80 10.27 -2.16
C GLY A 112 6.13 8.97 -1.73
N LEU A 113 5.78 8.83 -0.43
CA LEU A 113 4.97 7.73 0.05
C LEU A 113 3.48 8.02 -0.19
N CYS A 114 2.80 7.09 -0.82
CA CYS A 114 1.37 7.17 -1.06
C CYS A 114 0.63 5.93 -0.56
N LEU A 115 -0.69 6.07 -0.42
CA LEU A 115 -1.58 4.98 -0.02
C LEU A 115 -2.71 4.84 -1.02
N TRP A 116 -2.94 3.61 -1.45
CA TRP A 116 -4.10 3.22 -2.24
C TRP A 116 -5.08 2.42 -1.41
N VAL A 117 -6.36 2.68 -1.61
CA VAL A 117 -7.47 1.84 -1.12
C VAL A 117 -8.05 1.11 -2.31
N LEU A 118 -7.90 -0.21 -2.33
CA LEU A 118 -8.29 -1.05 -3.44
C LEU A 118 -9.35 -2.08 -3.02
N PRO A 119 -10.44 -2.23 -3.79
CA PRO A 119 -11.40 -3.30 -3.56
C PRO A 119 -10.90 -4.63 -4.11
N PHE A 120 -11.17 -5.71 -3.38
CA PHE A 120 -10.95 -7.09 -3.83
C PHE A 120 -12.28 -7.77 -4.13
N CYS A 121 -12.45 -8.22 -5.36
CA CYS A 121 -13.63 -8.96 -5.77
C CYS A 121 -13.49 -10.45 -5.42
N LEU A 122 -14.24 -10.91 -4.43
CA LEU A 122 -14.22 -12.30 -3.97
C LEU A 122 -14.75 -13.27 -5.02
N TRP A 123 -15.73 -12.86 -5.82
CA TRP A 123 -16.32 -13.68 -6.87
C TRP A 123 -15.35 -13.95 -8.03
N GLU A 124 -14.63 -12.91 -8.45
CA GLU A 124 -13.67 -13.00 -9.55
C GLU A 124 -12.25 -13.33 -9.05
N ASN A 125 -12.05 -13.40 -7.74
CA ASN A 125 -10.74 -13.60 -7.11
C ASN A 125 -9.70 -12.61 -7.66
N ARG A 126 -10.07 -11.32 -7.72
CA ARG A 126 -9.30 -10.28 -8.39
C ARG A 126 -9.26 -8.99 -7.60
N LEU A 127 -8.06 -8.41 -7.48
CA LEU A 127 -7.85 -7.06 -6.98
C LEU A 127 -8.19 -6.04 -8.08
N LEU A 128 -9.04 -5.05 -7.75
CA LEU A 128 -9.41 -3.98 -8.69
C LEU A 128 -8.39 -2.86 -8.59
N LEU A 129 -7.54 -2.75 -9.60
CA LEU A 129 -6.47 -1.76 -9.67
C LEU A 129 -7.00 -0.36 -10.05
N PRO A 130 -6.25 0.71 -9.73
CA PRO A 130 -6.54 2.03 -10.26
C PRO A 130 -6.57 2.02 -11.79
N PRO A 131 -7.22 3.00 -12.44
CA PRO A 131 -7.38 3.03 -13.90
C PRO A 131 -6.07 3.41 -14.63
N CYS A 132 -4.99 2.73 -14.32
CA CYS A 132 -3.68 2.79 -14.97
C CYS A 132 -3.38 1.50 -15.75
N GLY A 133 -4.37 0.63 -15.94
CA GLY A 133 -4.41 -0.48 -16.88
C GLY A 133 -3.69 -1.76 -16.45
N SER A 134 -2.42 -1.75 -16.13
CA SER A 134 -1.63 -2.93 -15.74
C SER A 134 -0.90 -2.75 -14.41
N LEU A 135 -0.47 -3.87 -13.83
CA LEU A 135 0.40 -3.84 -12.64
C LEU A 135 1.68 -3.06 -12.89
N ASP A 136 2.28 -3.21 -14.05
CA ASP A 136 3.50 -2.50 -14.41
C ASP A 136 3.28 -0.98 -14.43
N GLU A 137 2.19 -0.52 -15.02
CA GLU A 137 1.81 0.90 -15.01
C GLU A 137 1.52 1.41 -13.60
N PHE A 138 0.88 0.60 -12.77
CA PHE A 138 0.65 0.94 -11.36
C PHE A 138 1.96 1.15 -10.60
N PHE A 139 2.94 0.27 -10.82
CA PHE A 139 4.27 0.41 -10.23
C PHE A 139 5.04 1.61 -10.81
N ASP A 140 4.97 1.82 -12.11
CA ASP A 140 5.67 2.93 -12.79
C ASP A 140 5.14 4.29 -12.36
N HIS A 141 3.82 4.47 -12.28
CA HIS A 141 3.21 5.71 -11.78
C HIS A 141 3.54 6.00 -10.32
N SER A 142 3.70 4.97 -9.52
CA SER A 142 4.13 5.12 -8.12
C SER A 142 5.57 5.56 -7.99
N ASN A 143 6.42 5.24 -8.96
CA ASN A 143 7.84 5.59 -9.01
C ASN A 143 8.12 6.92 -9.72
N ALA A 144 7.35 7.28 -10.74
CA ALA A 144 7.65 8.43 -11.59
C ALA A 144 7.72 9.76 -10.83
N ARG A 145 6.94 9.90 -9.74
CA ARG A 145 7.00 11.08 -8.87
C ARG A 145 8.18 11.09 -7.90
N ALA A 146 8.69 9.93 -7.51
CA ALA A 146 9.89 9.85 -6.66
C ALA A 146 11.15 10.31 -7.40
N LEU A 147 11.18 10.22 -8.73
CA LEU A 147 12.29 10.67 -9.58
C LEU A 147 12.18 12.15 -9.98
N ALA A 148 10.98 12.70 -10.08
CA ALA A 148 10.74 14.10 -10.46
C ALA A 148 11.06 15.12 -9.33
N GLY A 149 11.26 14.68 -8.11
CA GLY A 149 11.61 15.53 -6.96
C GLY A 149 13.12 15.68 -6.68
N ARG A 150 13.99 15.29 -7.62
CA ARG A 150 15.46 15.35 -7.50
C ARG A 150 16.13 16.35 -8.45
N GLU A 151 15.38 17.31 -8.96
CA GLU A 151 15.97 18.47 -9.65
C GLU A 151 15.97 19.70 -8.74
#